data_7a860c5b66d78cfaff641c316b5067fe
#
_entry.id   7a860c5b66d78cfaff641c316b5067fe
#
_cell.length_a   1.000
_cell.length_b   1.000
_cell.length_c   1.000
_cell.angle_alpha   90.00
_cell.angle_beta   90.00
_cell.angle_gamma   90.00
#
_symmetry.space_group_name_H-M   'P 1'
#
loop_
_entity.id
_entity.type
_entity.pdbx_description
1 polymer ?
#
loop_
_entity_poly.entity_id
_entity_poly.type
_entity_poly.pdbx_seq_one_letter_code
_entity_poly.pdbx_strand_id
1 'polypeptide(L)'
;MHKITLPYKKQILKMKILITSDSTCALSREEAKKIGLPILPLNVIVDGTEYHDGIDIDPEKLCKMMRNGSIIKTSTPTPYEIEEFFDRYLTDDVDYIIHFTISSKLSSMFDLFTNICKQKYGERVTIIDAYSVCYYMLTHVLTAKMMAEQEKSVEEIVSCMKNRIGTGSVSFIPETLTYLKNGGRISPAQCFFGNMLGLKPVINFE
;
A
#
# COMPACT_ATOMS: atom_id res chain seq x y z
N MET A 1 0.29 -11.18 -62.51
CA MET A 1 0.64 -11.70 -61.16
C MET A 1 0.61 -10.54 -60.16
N HIS A 2 -0.48 -10.40 -59.41
CA HIS A 2 -0.60 -9.37 -58.39
C HIS A 2 -0.01 -9.93 -57.09
N LYS A 3 1.07 -9.33 -56.61
CA LYS A 3 1.62 -9.62 -55.28
C LYS A 3 0.68 -8.98 -54.22
N ILE A 4 -0.04 -9.81 -53.49
CA ILE A 4 -0.77 -9.41 -52.30
C ILE A 4 0.25 -9.21 -51.20
N THR A 5 0.53 -7.96 -50.87
CA THR A 5 1.33 -7.59 -49.68
C THR A 5 0.42 -7.70 -48.48
N LEU A 6 0.65 -8.69 -47.62
CA LEU A 6 -0.03 -8.81 -46.34
C LEU A 6 0.32 -7.60 -45.45
N PRO A 7 -0.65 -7.03 -44.72
CA PRO A 7 -0.37 -5.91 -43.88
C PRO A 7 0.60 -6.32 -42.76
N TYR A 8 1.62 -5.51 -42.56
CA TYR A 8 2.61 -5.61 -41.47
C TYR A 8 1.85 -5.68 -40.14
N LYS A 9 1.88 -6.82 -39.46
CA LYS A 9 1.39 -6.95 -38.09
C LYS A 9 2.22 -6.00 -37.25
N LYS A 10 1.65 -4.85 -36.91
CA LYS A 10 2.21 -3.94 -35.91
C LYS A 10 2.40 -4.76 -34.63
N GLN A 11 3.63 -5.09 -34.31
CA GLN A 11 3.98 -5.75 -33.05
C GLN A 11 3.59 -4.75 -31.97
N ILE A 12 2.46 -4.98 -31.31
CA ILE A 12 2.05 -4.21 -30.15
C ILE A 12 3.08 -4.56 -29.08
N LEU A 13 4.02 -3.65 -28.84
CA LEU A 13 4.95 -3.77 -27.73
C LEU A 13 4.08 -3.88 -26.48
N LYS A 14 4.17 -5.03 -25.80
CA LYS A 14 3.43 -5.30 -24.59
C LYS A 14 3.98 -4.41 -23.48
N MET A 15 3.12 -3.63 -22.85
CA MET A 15 3.47 -2.76 -21.74
C MET A 15 3.81 -3.62 -20.52
N LYS A 16 4.98 -3.45 -19.95
CA LYS A 16 5.39 -4.09 -18.70
C LYS A 16 4.90 -3.28 -17.50
N ILE A 17 3.86 -3.78 -16.86
CA ILE A 17 3.24 -3.17 -15.68
C ILE A 17 3.79 -3.83 -14.43
N LEU A 18 4.39 -3.04 -13.54
CA LEU A 18 4.84 -3.48 -12.22
C LEU A 18 3.81 -3.08 -11.16
N ILE A 19 3.41 -4.06 -10.35
CA ILE A 19 2.56 -3.81 -9.18
C ILE A 19 3.45 -3.66 -7.96
N THR A 20 3.18 -2.64 -7.17
CA THR A 20 3.90 -2.32 -5.93
C THR A 20 2.93 -1.96 -4.81
N SER A 21 3.37 -1.97 -3.57
CA SER A 21 2.54 -1.65 -2.40
C SER A 21 3.36 -0.99 -1.30
N ASP A 22 2.68 -0.39 -0.33
CA ASP A 22 3.31 -0.09 0.95
C ASP A 22 3.31 -1.31 1.89
N SER A 23 4.01 -1.22 3.03
CA SER A 23 4.18 -2.35 3.95
C SER A 23 2.92 -2.76 4.72
N THR A 24 1.84 -1.99 4.63
CA THR A 24 0.58 -2.33 5.32
C THR A 24 -0.20 -3.46 4.66
N CYS A 25 0.27 -3.98 3.52
CA CYS A 25 -0.33 -5.13 2.84
C CYS A 25 -0.10 -6.48 3.54
N ALA A 26 0.50 -6.48 4.73
CA ALA A 26 0.71 -7.66 5.59
C ALA A 26 1.62 -8.77 4.99
N LEU A 27 2.47 -8.44 4.04
CA LEU A 27 3.55 -9.33 3.61
C LEU A 27 4.86 -8.98 4.31
N SER A 28 5.55 -10.00 4.77
CA SER A 28 6.95 -9.85 5.12
C SER A 28 7.79 -9.51 3.89
N ARG A 29 8.94 -8.88 4.12
CA ARG A 29 9.89 -8.56 3.03
C ARG A 29 10.29 -9.78 2.22
N GLU A 30 10.48 -10.93 2.90
CA GLU A 30 10.86 -12.18 2.25
C GLU A 30 9.74 -12.74 1.36
N GLU A 31 8.49 -12.72 1.84
CA GLU A 31 7.32 -13.14 1.06
C GLU A 31 7.12 -12.25 -0.16
N ALA A 32 7.19 -10.95 0.02
CA ALA A 32 7.08 -9.98 -1.06
C ALA A 32 8.18 -10.19 -2.12
N LYS A 33 9.42 -10.43 -1.70
CA LYS A 33 10.54 -10.72 -2.59
C LYS A 33 10.32 -12.01 -3.39
N LYS A 34 9.80 -13.07 -2.75
CA LYS A 34 9.53 -14.37 -3.42
C LYS A 34 8.55 -14.23 -4.57
N ILE A 35 7.59 -13.33 -4.45
CA ILE A 35 6.58 -13.08 -5.49
C ILE A 35 6.92 -11.90 -6.41
N GLY A 36 8.08 -11.26 -6.23
CA GLY A 36 8.48 -10.11 -7.03
C GLY A 36 7.58 -8.89 -6.84
N LEU A 37 7.12 -8.64 -5.61
CA LEU A 37 6.32 -7.48 -5.24
C LEU A 37 7.20 -6.47 -4.48
N PRO A 38 7.59 -5.34 -5.09
CA PRO A 38 8.28 -4.28 -4.37
C PRO A 38 7.37 -3.63 -3.33
N ILE A 39 7.90 -3.47 -2.11
CA ILE A 39 7.19 -2.82 -1.01
C ILE A 39 7.99 -1.60 -0.53
N LEU A 40 7.30 -0.47 -0.43
CA LEU A 40 7.82 0.73 0.23
C LEU A 40 7.44 0.67 1.72
N PRO A 41 8.42 0.66 2.64
CA PRO A 41 8.15 0.58 4.06
C PRO A 41 7.52 1.86 4.59
N LEU A 42 6.65 1.73 5.59
CA LEU A 42 6.25 2.83 6.46
C LEU A 42 7.35 3.15 7.46
N ASN A 43 7.38 4.39 7.94
CA ASN A 43 8.23 4.77 9.05
C ASN A 43 7.50 4.52 10.38
N VAL A 44 8.15 3.81 11.29
CA VAL A 44 7.67 3.50 12.64
C VAL A 44 8.57 4.21 13.64
N ILE A 45 7.99 5.06 14.47
CA ILE A 45 8.73 5.85 15.48
C ILE A 45 8.45 5.24 16.85
N VAL A 46 9.47 4.68 17.47
CA VAL A 46 9.41 4.07 18.79
C VAL A 46 10.26 4.90 19.76
N ASP A 47 9.61 5.50 20.75
CA ASP A 47 10.27 6.35 21.77
C ASP A 47 11.18 7.44 21.16
N GLY A 48 10.78 7.98 20.00
CA GLY A 48 11.51 9.00 19.25
C GLY A 48 12.57 8.48 18.28
N THR A 49 12.82 7.16 18.23
CA THR A 49 13.73 6.55 17.25
C THR A 49 12.92 6.04 16.06
N GLU A 50 13.37 6.39 14.85
CA GLU A 50 12.73 5.99 13.60
C GLU A 50 13.24 4.64 13.10
N TYR A 51 12.32 3.83 12.62
CA TYR A 51 12.54 2.51 12.02
C TYR A 51 11.71 2.38 10.73
N HIS A 52 12.17 1.53 9.82
CA HIS A 52 11.42 1.18 8.60
C HIS A 52 10.75 -0.18 8.79
N ASP A 53 9.43 -0.20 8.62
CA ASP A 53 8.61 -1.40 8.80
C ASP A 53 9.05 -2.56 7.89
N GLY A 54 9.33 -3.71 8.52
CA GLY A 54 9.83 -4.91 7.84
C GLY A 54 11.29 -4.84 7.35
N ILE A 55 12.05 -3.77 7.70
CA ILE A 55 13.48 -3.65 7.39
C ILE A 55 14.31 -3.76 8.67
N ASP A 56 14.17 -2.81 9.59
CA ASP A 56 14.94 -2.70 10.83
C ASP A 56 14.08 -2.91 12.08
N ILE A 57 12.76 -3.04 11.87
CA ILE A 57 11.81 -3.48 12.88
C ILE A 57 10.82 -4.48 12.27
N ASP A 58 10.63 -5.61 12.95
CA ASP A 58 9.64 -6.62 12.59
C ASP A 58 8.43 -6.58 13.55
N PRO A 59 7.30 -7.23 13.21
CA PRO A 59 6.10 -7.23 14.03
C PRO A 59 6.33 -7.81 15.44
N GLU A 60 7.20 -8.80 15.60
CA GLU A 60 7.47 -9.43 16.90
C GLU A 60 8.19 -8.46 17.84
N LYS A 61 9.25 -7.83 17.33
CA LYS A 61 10.01 -6.79 18.05
C LYS A 61 9.11 -5.61 18.42
N LEU A 62 8.28 -5.15 17.45
CA LEU A 62 7.34 -4.06 17.67
C LEU A 62 6.31 -4.40 18.76
N CYS A 63 5.68 -5.58 18.68
CA CYS A 63 4.74 -6.04 19.71
C CYS A 63 5.39 -6.16 21.09
N LYS A 64 6.65 -6.58 21.17
CA LYS A 64 7.39 -6.64 22.43
C LYS A 64 7.61 -5.24 23.02
N MET A 65 8.00 -4.28 22.21
CA MET A 65 8.15 -2.88 22.61
C MET A 65 6.81 -2.30 23.07
N MET A 66 5.72 -2.57 22.37
CA MET A 66 4.36 -2.17 22.75
C MET A 66 3.98 -2.72 24.14
N ARG A 67 4.21 -4.01 24.39
CA ARG A 67 3.92 -4.64 25.70
C ARG A 67 4.77 -4.06 26.83
N ASN A 68 5.97 -3.58 26.53
CA ASN A 68 6.84 -2.89 27.47
C ASN A 68 6.46 -1.42 27.69
N GLY A 69 5.40 -0.92 27.02
CA GLY A 69 4.88 0.44 27.21
C GLY A 69 5.53 1.51 26.35
N SER A 70 6.30 1.14 25.33
CA SER A 70 6.90 2.10 24.40
C SER A 70 5.84 2.94 23.70
N ILE A 71 6.17 4.21 23.46
CA ILE A 71 5.33 5.14 22.70
C ILE A 71 5.59 4.91 21.21
N ILE A 72 4.57 4.43 20.50
CA ILE A 72 4.69 4.11 19.08
C ILE A 72 3.80 5.05 18.27
N LYS A 73 4.39 5.57 17.20
CA LYS A 73 3.73 6.36 16.15
C LYS A 73 4.17 5.87 14.80
N THR A 74 3.46 6.26 13.77
CA THR A 74 3.84 6.02 12.37
C THR A 74 3.85 7.34 11.61
N SER A 75 4.70 7.45 10.62
CA SER A 75 4.68 8.53 9.63
C SER A 75 4.67 7.97 8.22
N THR A 76 4.26 8.79 7.27
CA THR A 76 4.42 8.51 5.85
C THR A 76 5.91 8.53 5.49
N PRO A 77 6.34 7.78 4.48
CA PRO A 77 7.65 7.98 3.88
C PRO A 77 7.83 9.44 3.45
N THR A 78 9.06 9.92 3.47
CA THR A 78 9.41 11.25 3.00
C THR A 78 9.26 11.35 1.48
N PRO A 79 9.09 12.55 0.90
CA PRO A 79 9.09 12.72 -0.56
C PRO A 79 10.32 12.11 -1.24
N TYR A 80 11.49 12.22 -0.62
CA TYR A 80 12.73 11.64 -1.12
C TYR A 80 12.66 10.10 -1.19
N GLU A 81 12.19 9.44 -0.13
CA GLU A 81 12.04 7.97 -0.09
C GLU A 81 11.03 7.48 -1.12
N ILE A 82 9.93 8.23 -1.32
CA ILE A 82 8.92 7.93 -2.34
C ILE A 82 9.56 8.01 -3.74
N GLU A 83 10.28 9.09 -4.02
CA GLU A 83 10.93 9.27 -5.30
C GLU A 83 12.03 8.22 -5.54
N GLU A 84 12.89 7.96 -4.56
CA GLU A 84 13.93 6.93 -4.65
C GLU A 84 13.34 5.55 -4.95
N PHE A 85 12.20 5.23 -4.31
CA PHE A 85 11.51 3.97 -4.56
C PHE A 85 11.03 3.86 -6.03
N PHE A 86 10.32 4.86 -6.53
CA PHE A 86 9.82 4.82 -7.91
C PHE A 86 10.94 4.92 -8.94
N ASP A 87 11.97 5.73 -8.72
CA ASP A 87 13.15 5.82 -9.59
C ASP A 87 13.88 4.47 -9.70
N ARG A 88 13.94 3.71 -8.61
CA ARG A 88 14.56 2.38 -8.58
C ARG A 88 13.83 1.36 -9.44
N TYR A 89 12.51 1.44 -9.51
CA TYR A 89 11.68 0.44 -10.19
C TYR A 89 11.14 0.87 -11.54
N LEU A 90 11.08 2.15 -11.84
CA LEU A 90 10.64 2.68 -13.13
C LEU A 90 11.82 2.73 -14.13
N THR A 91 12.37 1.57 -14.42
CA THR A 91 13.52 1.37 -15.32
C THR A 91 13.06 1.23 -16.78
N ASP A 92 14.03 1.02 -17.69
CA ASP A 92 13.74 0.72 -19.12
C ASP A 92 12.97 -0.58 -19.31
N ASP A 93 13.00 -1.48 -18.31
CA ASP A 93 12.26 -2.74 -18.32
C ASP A 93 10.84 -2.64 -17.73
N VAL A 94 10.43 -1.47 -17.21
CA VAL A 94 9.13 -1.24 -16.59
C VAL A 94 8.50 0.02 -17.20
N ASP A 95 7.46 -0.17 -17.99
CA ASP A 95 6.77 0.94 -18.66
C ASP A 95 5.84 1.69 -17.71
N TYR A 96 5.24 0.99 -16.75
CA TYR A 96 4.20 1.50 -15.88
C TYR A 96 4.23 0.89 -14.49
N ILE A 97 3.92 1.69 -13.45
CA ILE A 97 3.75 1.21 -12.08
C ILE A 97 2.33 1.48 -11.60
N ILE A 98 1.70 0.47 -11.01
CA ILE A 98 0.47 0.62 -10.22
C ILE A 98 0.86 0.36 -8.76
N HIS A 99 0.74 1.38 -7.92
CA HIS A 99 1.10 1.32 -6.51
C HIS A 99 -0.13 1.39 -5.62
N PHE A 100 -0.22 0.47 -4.66
CA PHE A 100 -1.30 0.43 -3.68
C PHE A 100 -0.86 1.06 -2.36
N THR A 101 -1.67 1.99 -1.87
CA THR A 101 -1.49 2.58 -0.54
C THR A 101 -2.57 2.12 0.43
N ILE A 102 -2.25 2.13 1.72
CA ILE A 102 -3.23 2.00 2.80
C ILE A 102 -4.38 2.98 2.61
N SER A 103 -5.54 2.63 3.17
CA SER A 103 -6.74 3.48 3.14
C SER A 103 -6.45 4.95 3.46
N SER A 104 -6.95 5.85 2.62
CA SER A 104 -6.92 7.31 2.84
C SER A 104 -7.66 7.75 4.11
N LYS A 105 -8.55 6.91 4.65
CA LYS A 105 -9.20 7.14 5.96
C LYS A 105 -8.24 6.95 7.14
N LEU A 106 -7.11 6.28 6.94
CA LEU A 106 -6.10 5.99 7.98
C LEU A 106 -4.83 6.83 7.84
N SER A 107 -4.50 7.23 6.63
CA SER A 107 -3.23 7.87 6.31
C SER A 107 -3.38 8.85 5.15
N SER A 108 -2.56 9.89 5.13
CA SER A 108 -2.44 10.82 3.99
C SER A 108 -1.57 10.27 2.85
N MET A 109 -1.16 9.01 2.90
CA MET A 109 -0.24 8.43 1.90
C MET A 109 -0.79 8.51 0.48
N PHE A 110 -2.06 8.19 0.29
CA PHE A 110 -2.68 8.24 -1.04
C PHE A 110 -2.53 9.62 -1.70
N ASP A 111 -2.88 10.68 -0.98
CA ASP A 111 -2.79 12.05 -1.50
C ASP A 111 -1.33 12.47 -1.72
N LEU A 112 -0.44 12.16 -0.77
CA LEU A 112 0.98 12.48 -0.86
C LEU A 112 1.63 11.82 -2.08
N PHE A 113 1.43 10.50 -2.23
CA PHE A 113 1.99 9.73 -3.34
C PHE A 113 1.41 10.18 -4.69
N THR A 114 0.09 10.40 -4.74
CA THR A 114 -0.57 10.89 -5.95
C THR A 114 0.01 12.21 -6.42
N ASN A 115 0.21 13.16 -5.49
CA ASN A 115 0.76 14.47 -5.82
C ASN A 115 2.22 14.39 -6.31
N ILE A 116 3.08 13.65 -5.60
CA ILE A 116 4.50 13.48 -5.97
C ILE A 116 4.60 12.76 -7.32
N CYS A 117 3.91 11.63 -7.47
CA CYS A 117 4.03 10.81 -8.67
C CYS A 117 3.47 11.52 -9.91
N LYS A 118 2.37 12.25 -9.77
CA LYS A 118 1.81 13.03 -10.87
C LYS A 118 2.77 14.12 -11.35
N GLN A 119 3.46 14.78 -10.44
CA GLN A 119 4.41 15.85 -10.79
C GLN A 119 5.68 15.30 -11.45
N LYS A 120 6.22 14.18 -10.96
CA LYS A 120 7.52 13.67 -11.40
C LYS A 120 7.42 12.64 -12.53
N TYR A 121 6.42 11.74 -12.49
CA TYR A 121 6.33 10.59 -13.41
C TYR A 121 5.16 10.70 -14.40
N GLY A 122 4.31 11.72 -14.25
CA GLY A 122 3.14 11.92 -15.11
C GLY A 122 2.19 10.72 -15.07
N GLU A 123 1.87 10.18 -16.25
CA GLU A 123 0.94 9.07 -16.37
C GLU A 123 1.60 7.68 -16.22
N ARG A 124 2.91 7.61 -16.01
CA ARG A 124 3.62 6.32 -15.86
C ARG A 124 3.43 5.65 -14.49
N VAL A 125 2.83 6.34 -13.53
CA VAL A 125 2.55 5.83 -12.20
C VAL A 125 1.12 6.13 -11.81
N THR A 126 0.36 5.08 -11.48
CA THR A 126 -0.97 5.22 -10.88
C THR A 126 -0.93 4.80 -9.42
N ILE A 127 -1.46 5.64 -8.55
CA ILE A 127 -1.65 5.32 -7.13
C ILE A 127 -3.10 4.87 -6.93
N ILE A 128 -3.27 3.76 -6.22
CA ILE A 128 -4.60 3.22 -5.85
C ILE A 128 -4.75 3.27 -4.34
N ASP A 129 -5.75 4.01 -3.88
CA ASP A 129 -6.23 3.89 -2.50
C ASP A 129 -6.89 2.51 -2.32
N ALA A 130 -6.30 1.67 -1.48
CA ALA A 130 -6.87 0.34 -1.24
C ALA A 130 -8.16 0.37 -0.41
N TYR A 131 -8.52 1.51 0.20
CA TYR A 131 -9.63 1.65 1.18
C TYR A 131 -9.64 0.54 2.23
N SER A 132 -8.48 -0.04 2.50
CA SER A 132 -8.28 -1.18 3.39
C SER A 132 -6.86 -1.24 3.90
N VAL A 133 -6.57 -2.28 4.66
CA VAL A 133 -5.27 -2.58 5.26
C VAL A 133 -5.11 -4.09 5.39
N CYS A 134 -3.90 -4.57 5.65
CA CYS A 134 -3.59 -5.97 5.91
C CYS A 134 -4.00 -6.91 4.77
N TYR A 135 -4.49 -8.10 5.10
CA TYR A 135 -4.80 -9.14 4.13
C TYR A 135 -5.86 -8.76 3.10
N TYR A 136 -6.81 -7.89 3.45
CA TYR A 136 -7.80 -7.46 2.46
C TYR A 136 -7.16 -6.57 1.38
N MET A 137 -6.29 -5.65 1.78
CA MET A 137 -5.45 -4.88 0.84
C MET A 137 -4.60 -5.82 -0.02
N LEU A 138 -3.97 -6.85 0.60
CA LEU A 138 -3.17 -7.83 -0.10
C LEU A 138 -3.96 -8.53 -1.21
N THR A 139 -5.25 -8.85 -0.99
CA THR A 139 -6.08 -9.47 -2.04
C THR A 139 -6.22 -8.59 -3.28
N HIS A 140 -6.28 -7.27 -3.12
CA HIS A 140 -6.30 -6.33 -4.25
C HIS A 140 -4.96 -6.31 -4.97
N VAL A 141 -3.87 -6.21 -4.22
CA VAL A 141 -2.49 -6.21 -4.75
C VAL A 141 -2.22 -7.48 -5.56
N LEU A 142 -2.54 -8.65 -5.00
CA LEU A 142 -2.33 -9.94 -5.69
C LEU A 142 -3.22 -10.09 -6.92
N THR A 143 -4.47 -9.61 -6.86
CA THR A 143 -5.35 -9.62 -8.04
C THR A 143 -4.79 -8.74 -9.16
N ALA A 144 -4.34 -7.52 -8.84
CA ALA A 144 -3.74 -6.63 -9.82
C ALA A 144 -2.46 -7.23 -10.41
N LYS A 145 -1.63 -7.86 -9.56
CA LYS A 145 -0.40 -8.54 -10.00
C LYS A 145 -0.70 -9.69 -10.97
N MET A 146 -1.65 -10.54 -10.63
CA MET A 146 -2.11 -11.62 -11.52
C MET A 146 -2.60 -11.08 -12.86
N MET A 147 -3.37 -9.99 -12.87
CA MET A 147 -3.85 -9.35 -14.10
C MET A 147 -2.71 -8.79 -14.93
N ALA A 148 -1.69 -8.17 -14.31
CA ALA A 148 -0.49 -7.69 -15.01
C ALA A 148 0.30 -8.85 -15.62
N GLU A 149 0.44 -9.97 -14.92
CA GLU A 149 1.07 -11.21 -15.43
C GLU A 149 0.27 -11.84 -16.60
N GLN A 150 -1.05 -11.64 -16.61
CA GLN A 150 -1.93 -12.02 -17.71
C GLN A 150 -1.95 -10.97 -18.85
N GLU A 151 -1.04 -10.00 -18.80
CA GLU A 151 -0.88 -8.96 -19.82
C GLU A 151 -2.13 -8.07 -20.03
N LYS A 152 -2.93 -7.89 -18.97
CA LYS A 152 -4.04 -6.95 -18.96
C LYS A 152 -3.53 -5.51 -19.00
N SER A 153 -4.31 -4.64 -19.67
CA SER A 153 -3.95 -3.22 -19.75
C SER A 153 -4.07 -2.51 -18.38
N VAL A 154 -3.44 -1.35 -18.26
CA VAL A 154 -3.56 -0.49 -17.07
C VAL A 154 -5.03 -0.16 -16.79
N GLU A 155 -5.80 0.17 -17.83
CA GLU A 155 -7.21 0.54 -17.71
C GLU A 155 -8.05 -0.64 -17.21
N GLU A 156 -7.80 -1.86 -17.70
CA GLU A 156 -8.48 -3.09 -17.24
C GLU A 156 -8.18 -3.34 -15.76
N ILE A 157 -6.91 -3.23 -15.35
CA ILE A 157 -6.50 -3.44 -13.96
C ILE A 157 -7.13 -2.38 -13.05
N VAL A 158 -7.00 -1.10 -13.39
CA VAL A 158 -7.54 0.01 -12.59
C VAL A 158 -9.07 -0.07 -12.50
N SER A 159 -9.76 -0.40 -13.59
CA SER A 159 -11.22 -0.60 -13.61
C SER A 159 -11.64 -1.76 -12.72
N CYS A 160 -10.92 -2.89 -12.78
CA CYS A 160 -11.17 -4.02 -11.91
C CYS A 160 -10.99 -3.63 -10.43
N MET A 161 -9.92 -2.90 -10.09
CA MET A 161 -9.69 -2.45 -8.71
C MET A 161 -10.77 -1.49 -8.23
N LYS A 162 -11.20 -0.52 -9.05
CA LYS A 162 -12.32 0.38 -8.72
C LYS A 162 -13.62 -0.37 -8.40
N ASN A 163 -13.88 -1.46 -9.08
CA ASN A 163 -15.07 -2.27 -8.84
C ASN A 163 -14.94 -3.21 -7.63
N ARG A 164 -13.74 -3.60 -7.25
CA ARG A 164 -13.48 -4.48 -6.10
C ARG A 164 -13.33 -3.72 -4.78
N ILE A 165 -12.67 -2.57 -4.81
CA ILE A 165 -12.44 -1.73 -3.64
C ILE A 165 -13.80 -1.23 -3.16
N GLY A 166 -14.09 -1.44 -1.87
CA GLY A 166 -15.39 -1.09 -1.26
C GLY A 166 -16.46 -2.17 -1.34
N THR A 167 -16.20 -3.34 -1.97
CA THR A 167 -17.17 -4.48 -1.96
C THR A 167 -17.04 -5.37 -0.74
N GLY A 168 -16.01 -5.19 0.07
CA GLY A 168 -15.79 -5.91 1.31
C GLY A 168 -15.40 -4.94 2.42
N SER A 169 -15.34 -5.46 3.63
CA SER A 169 -14.96 -4.68 4.80
C SER A 169 -13.91 -5.42 5.63
N VAL A 170 -13.11 -4.66 6.37
CA VAL A 170 -12.18 -5.18 7.38
C VAL A 170 -12.67 -4.71 8.73
N SER A 171 -12.94 -5.65 9.61
CA SER A 171 -13.28 -5.35 11.01
C SER A 171 -12.19 -5.90 11.92
N PHE A 172 -11.81 -5.12 12.93
CA PHE A 172 -10.88 -5.59 13.95
C PHE A 172 -11.26 -5.08 15.34
N ILE A 173 -10.86 -5.83 16.34
CA ILE A 173 -11.03 -5.47 17.76
C ILE A 173 -9.64 -5.21 18.32
N PRO A 174 -9.28 -3.94 18.59
CA PRO A 174 -7.98 -3.63 19.18
C PRO A 174 -7.94 -4.09 20.65
N GLU A 175 -6.81 -4.63 21.07
CA GLU A 175 -6.57 -4.97 22.48
C GLU A 175 -6.57 -3.71 23.35
N THR A 176 -6.05 -2.59 22.83
CA THR A 176 -6.05 -1.28 23.45
C THR A 176 -6.28 -0.16 22.43
N LEU A 177 -6.96 0.89 22.85
CA LEU A 177 -7.19 2.09 22.03
C LEU A 177 -6.02 3.09 22.11
N THR A 178 -5.05 2.84 22.98
CA THR A 178 -3.96 3.77 23.27
C THR A 178 -3.16 4.14 22.02
N TYR A 179 -2.81 3.15 21.18
CA TYR A 179 -2.00 3.38 19.98
C TYR A 179 -2.77 4.12 18.89
N LEU A 180 -4.07 3.86 18.73
CA LEU A 180 -4.94 4.61 17.81
C LEU A 180 -5.06 6.08 18.23
N LYS A 181 -5.18 6.34 19.55
CA LYS A 181 -5.17 7.70 20.11
C LYS A 181 -3.82 8.38 19.89
N ASN A 182 -2.72 7.70 20.23
CA ASN A 182 -1.36 8.27 20.12
C ASN A 182 -1.01 8.56 18.66
N GLY A 183 -1.52 7.76 17.73
CA GLY A 183 -1.42 7.97 16.30
C GLY A 183 -2.39 9.02 15.75
N GLY A 184 -3.36 9.51 16.53
CA GLY A 184 -4.35 10.48 16.08
C GLY A 184 -5.48 9.90 15.20
N ARG A 185 -5.68 8.57 15.17
CA ARG A 185 -6.75 7.90 14.40
C ARG A 185 -8.06 7.83 15.16
N ILE A 186 -8.04 8.04 16.47
CA ILE A 186 -9.23 8.30 17.30
C ILE A 186 -8.99 9.52 18.20
N SER A 187 -10.06 10.18 18.58
CA SER A 187 -9.97 11.32 19.49
C SER A 187 -9.65 10.85 20.93
N PRO A 188 -9.04 11.71 21.76
CA PRO A 188 -8.85 11.42 23.19
C PRO A 188 -10.16 11.07 23.91
N ALA A 189 -11.28 11.72 23.55
CA ALA A 189 -12.59 11.45 24.11
C ALA A 189 -13.09 10.04 23.79
N GLN A 190 -12.99 9.61 22.51
CA GLN A 190 -13.34 8.24 22.12
C GLN A 190 -12.51 7.18 22.86
N CYS A 191 -11.20 7.42 23.02
CA CYS A 191 -10.34 6.54 23.80
C CYS A 191 -10.73 6.51 25.29
N PHE A 192 -11.05 7.65 25.88
CA PHE A 192 -11.44 7.76 27.28
C PHE A 192 -12.74 6.99 27.57
N PHE A 193 -13.78 7.22 26.78
CA PHE A 193 -15.07 6.53 26.94
C PHE A 193 -14.97 5.03 26.69
N GLY A 194 -14.21 4.60 25.70
CA GLY A 194 -13.96 3.18 25.44
C GLY A 194 -13.30 2.48 26.63
N ASN A 195 -12.27 3.08 27.21
CA ASN A 195 -11.55 2.52 28.36
C ASN A 195 -12.40 2.54 29.63
N MET A 196 -13.12 3.63 29.90
CA MET A 196 -13.95 3.78 31.10
C MET A 196 -15.09 2.77 31.17
N LEU A 197 -15.67 2.43 30.04
CA LEU A 197 -16.77 1.47 29.96
C LEU A 197 -16.30 0.02 29.79
N GLY A 198 -14.99 -0.24 29.73
CA GLY A 198 -14.44 -1.57 29.48
C GLY A 198 -14.85 -2.14 28.12
N LEU A 199 -15.25 -1.29 27.17
CA LEU A 199 -15.72 -1.68 25.88
C LEU A 199 -14.57 -2.10 24.97
N LYS A 200 -14.74 -3.21 24.26
CA LYS A 200 -13.88 -3.60 23.13
C LYS A 200 -14.59 -3.21 21.83
N PRO A 201 -14.30 -2.03 21.28
CA PRO A 201 -14.97 -1.58 20.07
C PRO A 201 -14.58 -2.46 18.88
N VAL A 202 -15.55 -2.77 18.04
CA VAL A 202 -15.28 -3.26 16.69
C VAL A 202 -15.06 -2.07 15.80
N ILE A 203 -13.87 -1.96 15.23
CA ILE A 203 -13.53 -0.91 14.26
C ILE A 203 -13.72 -1.53 12.88
N ASN A 204 -14.55 -0.86 12.06
CA ASN A 204 -14.85 -1.29 10.71
C ASN A 204 -14.33 -0.26 9.70
N PHE A 205 -13.76 -0.73 8.59
CA PHE A 205 -13.40 0.06 7.43
C PHE A 205 -14.40 -0.26 6.32
N GLU A 206 -15.29 0.69 6.07
CA GLU A 206 -16.26 0.69 4.98
C GLU A 206 -15.93 1.77 3.97
#